data_d5a63e71a692a2df396d35b112a47112
#
_entry.id   d5a63e71a692a2df396d35b112a47112
#
_cell.length_a   1.000
_cell.length_b   1.000
_cell.length_c   1.000
_cell.angle_alpha   90.00
_cell.angle_beta   90.00
_cell.angle_gamma   90.00
#
_symmetry.space_group_name_H-M   'P 1'
#
loop_
_entity.id
_entity.type
_entity.pdbx_description
1 polymer ?
#
loop_
_entity_poly.entity_id
_entity_poly.type
_entity_poly.pdbx_seq_one_letter_code
_entity_poly.pdbx_strand_id
1 'polypeptide(L)'
;MMPGGRCGPTLAGMATESTMLALGTPAPPFALPEPATGAAVSLDELTGPALVVTFICNHCPYVQHVAAGLAALGRDLTDQGVAMVAISSNEVVTYPQDGPDQMVAEARRHGWTFPYLYDETQDVARAFSAACTPDTFVFDGERRLVYRGQLDDSRPRNDLPVTAADVRAAVDAVLAGRPVDPDQRPSIGCGIKWR
;
A
#
# COMPACT_ATOMS: atom_id res chain seq x y z
N MET A 1 28.51 -12.98 -40.75
CA MET A 1 28.40 -11.60 -40.20
C MET A 1 26.98 -11.47 -39.66
N MET A 2 26.79 -11.69 -38.36
CA MET A 2 25.47 -11.60 -37.67
C MET A 2 25.39 -10.24 -36.97
N PRO A 3 24.29 -9.48 -37.11
CA PRO A 3 24.15 -8.23 -36.37
C PRO A 3 23.72 -8.53 -34.95
N GLY A 4 24.50 -7.98 -34.01
CA GLY A 4 24.26 -8.07 -32.60
C GLY A 4 22.96 -7.40 -32.18
N GLY A 5 22.09 -8.16 -31.51
CA GLY A 5 20.92 -7.67 -30.83
C GLY A 5 21.32 -6.69 -29.70
N ARG A 6 20.92 -5.44 -29.83
CA ARG A 6 21.04 -4.46 -28.75
C ARG A 6 20.01 -4.84 -27.70
N CYS A 7 20.49 -5.37 -26.58
CA CYS A 7 19.71 -5.46 -25.36
C CYS A 7 19.39 -4.01 -24.93
N GLY A 8 18.14 -3.61 -25.00
CA GLY A 8 17.69 -2.32 -24.51
C GLY A 8 17.93 -2.21 -22.99
N PRO A 9 18.06 -0.99 -22.44
CA PRO A 9 18.30 -0.81 -21.01
C PRO A 9 17.12 -1.39 -20.23
N THR A 10 17.39 -2.40 -19.45
CA THR A 10 16.51 -2.92 -18.40
C THR A 10 16.17 -1.75 -17.47
N LEU A 11 14.89 -1.38 -17.41
CA LEU A 11 14.34 -0.47 -16.41
C LEU A 11 14.46 -1.11 -15.01
N ALA A 12 15.66 -1.18 -14.48
CA ALA A 12 15.90 -1.29 -13.06
C ALA A 12 15.65 0.11 -12.48
N GLY A 13 14.37 0.50 -12.36
CA GLY A 13 14.00 1.62 -11.52
C GLY A 13 14.56 1.31 -10.14
N MET A 14 15.37 2.23 -9.59
CA MET A 14 15.99 2.03 -8.28
C MET A 14 14.86 1.80 -7.28
N ALA A 15 14.92 0.66 -6.58
CA ALA A 15 14.01 0.38 -5.49
C ALA A 15 14.19 1.47 -4.41
N THR A 16 13.07 1.96 -3.91
CA THR A 16 13.01 3.00 -2.87
C THR A 16 12.55 2.33 -1.58
N GLU A 17 13.16 2.69 -0.48
CA GLU A 17 12.72 2.25 0.85
C GLU A 17 11.75 3.27 1.46
N SER A 18 10.86 2.81 2.34
CA SER A 18 9.98 3.68 3.12
C SER A 18 10.77 4.56 4.08
N THR A 19 10.23 5.76 4.35
CA THR A 19 10.88 6.77 5.21
C THR A 19 10.81 6.43 6.70
N MET A 20 10.04 5.42 7.07
CA MET A 20 9.86 4.96 8.44
C MET A 20 9.32 6.06 9.37
N LEU A 21 8.14 6.62 9.04
CA LEU A 21 7.42 7.62 9.85
C LEU A 21 7.41 7.21 11.33
N ALA A 22 7.59 8.19 12.24
CA ALA A 22 7.71 7.91 13.67
C ALA A 22 6.47 7.21 14.24
N LEU A 23 6.67 6.14 15.02
CA LEU A 23 5.58 5.47 15.74
C LEU A 23 4.88 6.44 16.70
N GLY A 24 3.56 6.26 16.91
CA GLY A 24 2.72 7.15 17.67
C GLY A 24 2.24 8.39 16.89
N THR A 25 2.70 8.62 15.66
CA THR A 25 2.18 9.70 14.79
C THR A 25 0.68 9.50 14.58
N PRO A 26 -0.16 10.53 14.77
CA PRO A 26 -1.57 10.45 14.41
C PRO A 26 -1.75 10.21 12.90
N ALA A 27 -2.75 9.41 12.52
CA ALA A 27 -3.09 9.22 11.11
C ALA A 27 -3.41 10.58 10.47
N PRO A 28 -2.72 10.97 9.40
CA PRO A 28 -3.05 12.20 8.68
C PRO A 28 -4.48 12.15 8.13
N PRO A 29 -5.28 13.21 8.30
CA PRO A 29 -6.63 13.23 7.79
C PRO A 29 -6.64 13.22 6.26
N PHE A 30 -7.63 12.55 5.69
CA PHE A 30 -7.88 12.56 4.24
C PHE A 30 -9.37 12.37 3.94
N ALA A 31 -9.78 12.84 2.77
CA ALA A 31 -11.03 12.49 2.11
C ALA A 31 -10.72 12.39 0.60
N LEU A 32 -10.72 11.20 0.06
CA LEU A 32 -10.26 10.91 -1.29
C LEU A 32 -11.35 10.21 -2.10
N PRO A 33 -11.46 10.46 -3.41
CA PRO A 33 -12.39 9.75 -4.27
C PRO A 33 -12.01 8.26 -4.40
N GLU A 34 -13.02 7.41 -4.37
CA GLU A 34 -12.93 6.01 -4.77
C GLU A 34 -13.45 5.88 -6.23
N PRO A 35 -12.58 5.62 -7.21
CA PRO A 35 -13.01 5.55 -8.61
C PRO A 35 -14.05 4.47 -8.91
N ALA A 36 -14.09 3.41 -8.12
CA ALA A 36 -15.02 2.29 -8.33
C ALA A 36 -16.48 2.66 -8.03
N THR A 37 -16.73 3.56 -7.09
CA THR A 37 -18.07 3.98 -6.63
C THR A 37 -18.38 5.43 -6.98
N GLY A 38 -17.36 6.26 -7.22
CA GLY A 38 -17.47 7.70 -7.38
C GLY A 38 -17.71 8.46 -6.06
N ALA A 39 -17.75 7.75 -4.91
CA ALA A 39 -17.89 8.36 -3.60
C ALA A 39 -16.54 8.85 -3.07
N ALA A 40 -16.57 9.82 -2.16
CA ALA A 40 -15.39 10.14 -1.35
C ALA A 40 -15.39 9.24 -0.11
N VAL A 41 -14.20 8.75 0.26
CA VAL A 41 -13.97 8.01 1.50
C VAL A 41 -13.02 8.81 2.37
N SER A 42 -13.45 9.10 3.60
CA SER A 42 -12.66 9.85 4.59
C SER A 42 -12.05 8.94 5.66
N LEU A 43 -11.00 9.42 6.30
CA LEU A 43 -10.39 8.72 7.44
C LEU A 43 -11.42 8.42 8.54
N ASP A 44 -12.35 9.35 8.81
CA ASP A 44 -13.35 9.25 9.87
C ASP A 44 -14.39 8.13 9.60
N GLU A 45 -14.60 7.79 8.33
CA GLU A 45 -15.50 6.68 7.93
C GLU A 45 -14.85 5.31 8.08
N LEU A 46 -13.54 5.24 8.14
CA LEU A 46 -12.77 4.00 8.30
C LEU A 46 -12.72 3.62 9.79
N THR A 47 -13.82 3.12 10.31
CA THR A 47 -13.96 2.76 11.72
C THR A 47 -13.43 1.35 12.01
N GLY A 48 -13.20 1.03 13.31
CA GLY A 48 -12.73 -0.29 13.75
C GLY A 48 -11.59 -0.20 14.76
N PRO A 49 -11.20 -1.34 15.37
CA PRO A 49 -10.17 -1.41 16.39
C PRO A 49 -8.75 -1.16 15.84
N ALA A 50 -8.57 -1.29 14.56
CA ALA A 50 -7.34 -0.93 13.85
C ALA A 50 -7.66 -0.45 12.43
N LEU A 51 -6.70 0.20 11.79
CA LEU A 51 -6.76 0.65 10.41
C LEU A 51 -5.46 0.30 9.69
N VAL A 52 -5.57 -0.30 8.51
CA VAL A 52 -4.45 -0.53 7.59
C VAL A 52 -4.57 0.42 6.41
N VAL A 53 -3.55 1.23 6.17
CA VAL A 53 -3.40 2.09 4.98
C VAL A 53 -2.22 1.59 4.17
N THR A 54 -2.40 1.33 2.89
CA THR A 54 -1.30 0.92 2.01
C THR A 54 -1.26 1.79 0.75
N PHE A 55 -0.10 2.38 0.47
CA PHE A 55 0.14 3.08 -0.80
C PHE A 55 0.56 2.07 -1.85
N ILE A 56 -0.21 1.99 -2.94
CA ILE A 56 0.03 1.07 -4.05
C ILE A 56 -0.16 1.78 -5.39
N CYS A 57 0.26 1.16 -6.47
CA CYS A 57 -0.07 1.59 -7.82
C CYS A 57 -0.18 0.38 -8.75
N ASN A 58 -0.77 0.55 -9.92
CA ASN A 58 -1.13 -0.58 -10.78
C ASN A 58 0.08 -1.21 -11.49
N HIS A 59 1.04 -0.38 -11.94
CA HIS A 59 2.16 -0.86 -12.77
C HIS A 59 3.39 -1.34 -11.99
N CYS A 60 3.43 -1.17 -10.67
CA CYS A 60 4.60 -1.52 -9.86
C CYS A 60 4.78 -3.04 -9.77
N PRO A 61 5.92 -3.62 -10.18
CA PRO A 61 6.17 -5.05 -10.08
C PRO A 61 6.10 -5.59 -8.65
N TYR A 62 6.44 -4.77 -7.66
CA TYR A 62 6.33 -5.15 -6.25
C TYR A 62 4.86 -5.24 -5.81
N VAL A 63 4.00 -4.32 -6.26
CA VAL A 63 2.56 -4.38 -6.00
C VAL A 63 1.93 -5.58 -6.71
N GLN A 64 2.26 -5.80 -7.97
CA GLN A 64 1.79 -6.96 -8.74
C GLN A 64 2.18 -8.28 -8.06
N HIS A 65 3.38 -8.36 -7.50
CA HIS A 65 3.84 -9.53 -6.76
C HIS A 65 2.97 -9.81 -5.53
N VAL A 66 2.60 -8.78 -4.76
CA VAL A 66 1.84 -8.95 -3.51
C VAL A 66 0.32 -8.84 -3.70
N ALA A 67 -0.19 -8.61 -4.91
CA ALA A 67 -1.58 -8.28 -5.17
C ALA A 67 -2.58 -9.33 -4.65
N ALA A 68 -2.27 -10.63 -4.82
CA ALA A 68 -3.09 -11.72 -4.28
C ALA A 68 -3.03 -11.78 -2.75
N GLY A 69 -1.88 -11.49 -2.16
CA GLY A 69 -1.70 -11.40 -0.71
C GLY A 69 -2.48 -10.23 -0.11
N LEU A 70 -2.51 -9.07 -0.78
CA LEU A 70 -3.35 -7.93 -0.38
C LEU A 70 -4.83 -8.29 -0.42
N ALA A 71 -5.28 -9.02 -1.44
CA ALA A 71 -6.67 -9.49 -1.52
C ALA A 71 -7.03 -10.44 -0.36
N ALA A 72 -6.14 -11.37 -0.02
CA ALA A 72 -6.34 -12.27 1.11
C ALA A 72 -6.34 -11.48 2.44
N LEU A 73 -5.36 -10.59 2.63
CA LEU A 73 -5.29 -9.73 3.81
C LEU A 73 -6.58 -8.91 3.97
N GLY A 74 -7.07 -8.26 2.91
CA GLY A 74 -8.27 -7.43 2.97
C GLY A 74 -9.51 -8.21 3.43
N ARG A 75 -9.71 -9.45 2.95
CA ARG A 75 -10.80 -10.32 3.40
C ARG A 75 -10.67 -10.66 4.88
N ASP A 76 -9.49 -11.11 5.29
CA ASP A 76 -9.23 -11.53 6.67
C ASP A 76 -9.38 -10.36 7.66
N LEU A 77 -8.96 -9.15 7.28
CA LEU A 77 -9.14 -7.93 8.08
C LEU A 77 -10.62 -7.54 8.19
N THR A 78 -11.38 -7.67 7.09
CA THR A 78 -12.83 -7.44 7.11
C THR A 78 -13.54 -8.39 8.10
N ASP A 79 -13.17 -9.66 8.10
CA ASP A 79 -13.73 -10.67 9.03
C ASP A 79 -13.38 -10.36 10.50
N GLN A 80 -12.28 -9.67 10.75
CA GLN A 80 -11.85 -9.20 12.07
C GLN A 80 -12.41 -7.82 12.45
N GLY A 81 -13.19 -7.17 11.59
CA GLY A 81 -13.72 -5.81 11.79
C GLY A 81 -12.66 -4.72 11.71
N VAL A 82 -11.53 -4.99 11.08
CA VAL A 82 -10.43 -4.04 10.86
C VAL A 82 -10.61 -3.35 9.52
N ALA A 83 -10.54 -2.02 9.52
CA ALA A 83 -10.60 -1.25 8.28
C ALA A 83 -9.29 -1.37 7.50
N MET A 84 -9.40 -1.49 6.18
CA MET A 84 -8.26 -1.42 5.26
C MET A 84 -8.59 -0.50 4.10
N VAL A 85 -7.62 0.29 3.65
CA VAL A 85 -7.72 1.14 2.47
C VAL A 85 -6.40 1.13 1.70
N ALA A 86 -6.49 1.15 0.38
CA ALA A 86 -5.36 1.38 -0.50
C ALA A 86 -5.45 2.77 -1.13
N ILE A 87 -4.30 3.43 -1.35
CA ILE A 87 -4.21 4.76 -1.93
C ILE A 87 -3.20 4.74 -3.09
N SER A 88 -3.60 5.27 -4.26
CA SER A 88 -2.70 5.56 -5.37
C SER A 88 -2.44 7.04 -5.46
N SER A 89 -1.16 7.43 -5.44
CA SER A 89 -0.71 8.83 -5.50
C SER A 89 0.25 9.06 -6.68
N ASN A 90 0.30 8.15 -7.65
CA ASN A 90 1.17 8.34 -8.80
C ASN A 90 0.63 9.41 -9.76
N GLU A 91 1.53 10.18 -10.34
CA GLU A 91 1.25 11.09 -11.43
C GLU A 91 0.78 10.28 -12.65
N VAL A 92 -0.39 10.63 -13.23
CA VAL A 92 -1.07 9.82 -14.24
C VAL A 92 -0.96 10.34 -15.67
N VAL A 93 -0.40 11.53 -15.88
CA VAL A 93 -0.16 12.05 -17.25
C VAL A 93 0.96 11.26 -17.91
N THR A 94 2.06 11.05 -17.19
CA THR A 94 3.19 10.24 -17.65
C THR A 94 2.94 8.73 -17.42
N TYR A 95 2.17 8.39 -16.39
CA TYR A 95 1.87 7.01 -16.00
C TYR A 95 0.35 6.72 -16.06
N PRO A 96 -0.28 6.78 -17.26
CA PRO A 96 -1.74 6.64 -17.41
C PRO A 96 -2.26 5.27 -16.96
N GLN A 97 -1.41 4.26 -16.87
CA GLN A 97 -1.76 2.93 -16.33
C GLN A 97 -2.11 2.95 -14.83
N ASP A 98 -1.82 4.04 -14.10
CA ASP A 98 -2.20 4.24 -12.70
C ASP A 98 -3.43 5.12 -12.53
N GLY A 99 -4.08 5.50 -13.63
CA GLY A 99 -5.26 6.36 -13.61
C GLY A 99 -6.51 5.69 -13.04
N PRO A 100 -7.54 6.49 -12.69
CA PRO A 100 -8.75 6.02 -12.01
C PRO A 100 -9.45 4.84 -12.68
N ASP A 101 -9.62 4.85 -14.00
CA ASP A 101 -10.25 3.74 -14.74
C ASP A 101 -9.45 2.44 -14.62
N GLN A 102 -8.12 2.55 -14.64
CA GLN A 102 -7.22 1.42 -14.49
C GLN A 102 -7.22 0.90 -13.05
N MET A 103 -7.37 1.77 -12.06
CA MET A 103 -7.51 1.37 -10.65
C MET A 103 -8.74 0.51 -10.45
N VAL A 104 -9.89 0.87 -11.06
CA VAL A 104 -11.12 0.07 -11.01
C VAL A 104 -10.90 -1.31 -11.65
N ALA A 105 -10.24 -1.35 -12.81
CA ALA A 105 -9.96 -2.61 -13.50
C ALA A 105 -9.04 -3.52 -12.67
N GLU A 106 -8.01 -2.94 -12.04
CA GLU A 106 -7.03 -3.68 -11.24
C GLU A 106 -7.63 -4.21 -9.94
N ALA A 107 -8.44 -3.41 -9.24
CA ALA A 107 -9.16 -3.85 -8.05
C ALA A 107 -10.09 -5.04 -8.35
N ARG A 108 -10.81 -4.98 -9.47
CA ARG A 108 -11.67 -6.09 -9.94
C ARG A 108 -10.86 -7.32 -10.31
N ARG A 109 -9.78 -7.14 -11.04
CA ARG A 109 -8.90 -8.24 -11.49
C ARG A 109 -8.33 -9.05 -10.32
N HIS A 110 -7.94 -8.37 -9.25
CA HIS A 110 -7.36 -9.00 -8.06
C HIS A 110 -8.38 -9.37 -6.99
N GLY A 111 -9.65 -8.95 -7.13
CA GLY A 111 -10.70 -9.20 -6.16
C GLY A 111 -10.47 -8.49 -4.84
N TRP A 112 -9.94 -7.25 -4.87
CA TRP A 112 -9.79 -6.43 -3.68
C TRP A 112 -11.15 -6.00 -3.15
N THR A 113 -11.37 -6.21 -1.85
CA THR A 113 -12.63 -5.90 -1.16
C THR A 113 -12.58 -4.60 -0.35
N PHE A 114 -11.41 -4.00 -0.26
CA PHE A 114 -11.15 -2.72 0.41
C PHE A 114 -11.22 -1.56 -0.59
N PRO A 115 -11.56 -0.32 -0.15
CA PRO A 115 -11.53 0.86 -0.99
C PRO A 115 -10.13 1.12 -1.59
N TYR A 116 -10.09 1.48 -2.88
CA TYR A 116 -8.86 1.89 -3.56
C TYR A 116 -9.00 3.34 -4.03
N LEU A 117 -8.39 4.25 -3.30
CA LEU A 117 -8.58 5.69 -3.37
C LEU A 117 -7.53 6.37 -4.26
N TYR A 118 -7.93 7.47 -4.90
CA TYR A 118 -7.05 8.25 -5.75
C TYR A 118 -6.66 9.57 -5.10
N ASP A 119 -5.38 9.73 -4.76
CA ASP A 119 -4.76 10.94 -4.22
C ASP A 119 -4.12 11.74 -5.37
N GLU A 120 -4.96 12.46 -6.12
CA GLU A 120 -4.54 13.23 -7.29
C GLU A 120 -3.52 14.30 -6.96
N THR A 121 -3.67 14.99 -5.83
CA THR A 121 -2.77 16.07 -5.41
C THR A 121 -1.46 15.59 -4.83
N GLN A 122 -1.41 14.33 -4.42
CA GLN A 122 -0.28 13.70 -3.72
C GLN A 122 -0.06 14.24 -2.31
N ASP A 123 -1.00 15.04 -1.79
CA ASP A 123 -0.86 15.64 -0.47
C ASP A 123 -0.99 14.60 0.64
N VAL A 124 -1.84 13.57 0.43
CA VAL A 124 -2.01 12.48 1.40
C VAL A 124 -0.74 11.64 1.47
N ALA A 125 -0.14 11.27 0.33
CA ALA A 125 1.14 10.56 0.33
C ALA A 125 2.25 11.36 1.03
N ARG A 126 2.31 12.68 0.81
CA ARG A 126 3.27 13.56 1.50
C ARG A 126 3.02 13.61 3.00
N ALA A 127 1.76 13.70 3.43
CA ALA A 127 1.39 13.74 4.85
C ALA A 127 1.74 12.44 5.58
N PHE A 128 1.59 11.28 4.91
CA PHE A 128 2.03 9.98 5.41
C PHE A 128 3.55 9.77 5.28
N SER A 129 4.28 10.68 4.63
CA SER A 129 5.68 10.48 4.24
C SER A 129 5.88 9.17 3.46
N ALA A 130 4.88 8.74 2.69
CA ALA A 130 4.98 7.56 1.85
C ALA A 130 6.00 7.79 0.73
N ALA A 131 6.88 6.82 0.49
CA ALA A 131 8.00 6.97 -0.44
C ALA A 131 7.94 6.00 -1.62
N CYS A 132 7.36 4.84 -1.42
CA CYS A 132 7.35 3.76 -2.41
C CYS A 132 5.99 3.06 -2.50
N THR A 133 5.88 2.10 -3.41
CA THR A 133 4.73 1.21 -3.52
C THR A 133 5.21 -0.25 -3.63
N PRO A 134 4.68 -1.18 -2.79
CA PRO A 134 3.77 -0.93 -1.66
C PRO A 134 4.46 -0.23 -0.47
N ASP A 135 3.74 0.63 0.26
CA ASP A 135 4.18 1.20 1.53
C ASP A 135 3.03 1.12 2.53
N THR A 136 3.21 0.41 3.65
CA THR A 136 2.09 0.01 4.52
C THR A 136 2.21 0.58 5.92
N PHE A 137 1.09 1.05 6.45
CA PHE A 137 0.93 1.68 7.76
C PHE A 137 -0.23 1.01 8.50
N VAL A 138 -0.02 0.67 9.78
CA VAL A 138 -1.08 0.19 10.68
C VAL A 138 -1.25 1.17 11.82
N PHE A 139 -2.49 1.54 12.06
CA PHE A 139 -2.91 2.41 13.15
C PHE A 139 -3.78 1.62 14.13
N ASP A 140 -3.68 1.96 15.42
CA ASP A 140 -4.56 1.44 16.46
C ASP A 140 -5.96 2.09 16.45
N GLY A 141 -6.80 1.75 17.42
CA GLY A 141 -8.15 2.29 17.58
C GLY A 141 -8.19 3.79 17.87
N GLU A 142 -7.11 4.37 18.35
CA GLU A 142 -6.95 5.82 18.58
C GLU A 142 -6.32 6.53 17.36
N ARG A 143 -6.14 5.80 16.25
CA ARG A 143 -5.48 6.27 15.03
C ARG A 143 -4.05 6.72 15.26
N ARG A 144 -3.32 6.04 16.18
CA ARG A 144 -1.88 6.19 16.37
C ARG A 144 -1.14 5.14 15.55
N LEU A 145 -0.08 5.57 14.86
CA LEU A 145 0.77 4.69 14.07
C LEU A 145 1.50 3.69 14.98
N VAL A 146 1.23 2.40 14.78
CA VAL A 146 1.86 1.31 15.55
C VAL A 146 2.77 0.43 14.70
N TYR A 147 2.58 0.45 13.37
CA TYR A 147 3.43 -0.26 12.42
C TYR A 147 3.56 0.54 11.12
N ARG A 148 4.73 0.55 10.54
CA ARG A 148 5.01 0.99 9.17
C ARG A 148 6.14 0.15 8.59
N GLY A 149 6.01 -0.20 7.32
CA GLY A 149 7.05 -0.99 6.65
C GLY A 149 6.49 -2.02 5.69
N GLN A 150 7.26 -3.10 5.54
CA GLN A 150 6.98 -4.14 4.56
C GLN A 150 5.72 -4.93 4.86
N LEU A 151 5.13 -5.54 3.81
CA LEU A 151 4.01 -6.46 3.97
C LEU A 151 4.47 -7.78 4.64
N ASP A 152 5.59 -8.30 4.13
CA ASP A 152 6.32 -9.48 4.58
C ASP A 152 7.70 -9.52 3.91
N ASP A 153 8.45 -10.61 4.09
CA ASP A 153 9.79 -10.81 3.50
C ASP A 153 9.77 -11.17 2.00
N SER A 154 8.58 -11.36 1.38
CA SER A 154 8.49 -11.72 -0.03
C SER A 154 8.89 -10.58 -0.96
N ARG A 155 9.54 -10.90 -2.06
CA ARG A 155 9.96 -9.93 -3.09
C ARG A 155 9.84 -10.60 -4.47
N PRO A 156 9.68 -9.83 -5.57
CA PRO A 156 9.55 -10.39 -6.92
C PRO A 156 10.67 -11.33 -7.37
N ARG A 157 11.80 -11.35 -6.64
CA ARG A 157 12.98 -12.13 -7.01
C ARG A 157 13.47 -13.08 -5.91
N ASN A 158 12.68 -13.24 -4.85
CA ASN A 158 12.94 -14.29 -3.86
C ASN A 158 11.76 -15.25 -3.89
N ASP A 159 11.98 -16.53 -3.77
CA ASP A 159 10.94 -17.55 -3.84
C ASP A 159 10.14 -17.68 -2.53
N LEU A 160 10.05 -16.60 -1.73
CA LEU A 160 9.26 -16.59 -0.50
C LEU A 160 7.78 -16.37 -0.80
N PRO A 161 6.88 -17.08 -0.10
CA PRO A 161 5.44 -16.87 -0.27
C PRO A 161 4.99 -15.50 0.25
N VAL A 162 4.00 -14.91 -0.42
CA VAL A 162 3.33 -13.70 0.05
C VAL A 162 2.33 -14.07 1.13
N THR A 163 2.57 -13.65 2.36
CA THR A 163 1.79 -14.02 3.55
C THR A 163 1.20 -12.82 4.29
N ALA A 164 1.72 -11.62 4.03
CA ALA A 164 1.46 -10.40 4.81
C ALA A 164 1.77 -10.57 6.31
N ALA A 165 2.75 -11.41 6.66
CA ALA A 165 3.00 -11.83 8.04
C ALA A 165 3.28 -10.66 8.99
N ASP A 166 4.04 -9.65 8.54
CA ASP A 166 4.44 -8.54 9.40
C ASP A 166 3.24 -7.63 9.71
N VAL A 167 2.40 -7.35 8.70
CA VAL A 167 1.17 -6.56 8.89
C VAL A 167 0.17 -7.33 9.75
N ARG A 168 0.01 -8.64 9.53
CA ARG A 168 -0.87 -9.50 10.33
C ARG A 168 -0.44 -9.51 11.79
N ALA A 169 0.86 -9.69 12.06
CA ALA A 169 1.40 -9.68 13.42
C ALA A 169 1.15 -8.35 14.14
N ALA A 170 1.27 -7.23 13.42
CA ALA A 170 0.97 -5.92 13.96
C ALA A 170 -0.52 -5.76 14.30
N VAL A 171 -1.42 -6.15 13.38
CA VAL A 171 -2.87 -6.12 13.62
C VAL A 171 -3.27 -7.04 14.78
N ASP A 172 -2.77 -8.27 14.81
CA ASP A 172 -3.04 -9.24 15.87
C ASP A 172 -2.58 -8.73 17.25
N ALA A 173 -1.45 -8.00 17.30
CA ALA A 173 -0.98 -7.39 18.54
C ALA A 173 -1.96 -6.29 19.01
N VAL A 174 -2.41 -5.42 18.09
CA VAL A 174 -3.41 -4.36 18.40
C VAL A 174 -4.71 -4.98 18.91
N LEU A 175 -5.26 -5.97 18.20
CA LEU A 175 -6.52 -6.63 18.56
C LEU A 175 -6.43 -7.33 19.92
N ALA A 176 -5.25 -7.84 20.26
CA ALA A 176 -4.97 -8.47 21.57
C ALA A 176 -4.61 -7.47 22.69
N GLY A 177 -4.61 -6.17 22.41
CA GLY A 177 -4.19 -5.14 23.38
C GLY A 177 -2.71 -5.26 23.78
N ARG A 178 -1.87 -5.81 22.92
CA ARG A 178 -0.43 -5.98 23.14
C ARG A 178 0.37 -4.93 22.38
N PRO A 179 1.55 -4.53 22.86
CA PRO A 179 2.43 -3.67 22.09
C PRO A 179 2.87 -4.37 20.79
N VAL A 180 2.93 -3.59 19.71
CA VAL A 180 3.51 -4.03 18.43
C VAL A 180 5.04 -3.95 18.55
N ASP A 181 5.75 -4.93 17.94
CA ASP A 181 7.22 -4.95 17.93
C ASP A 181 7.75 -3.66 17.27
N PRO A 182 8.61 -2.90 17.95
CA PRO A 182 9.20 -1.69 17.40
C PRO A 182 10.31 -1.96 16.37
N ASP A 183 10.87 -3.17 16.30
CA ASP A 183 11.88 -3.57 15.31
C ASP A 183 11.19 -3.90 13.98
N GLN A 184 10.90 -2.87 13.20
CA GLN A 184 10.12 -2.97 11.97
C GLN A 184 11.00 -2.70 10.75
N ARG A 185 10.80 -3.49 9.70
CA ARG A 185 11.58 -3.40 8.47
C ARG A 185 10.93 -2.47 7.46
N PRO A 186 11.70 -1.60 6.76
CA PRO A 186 11.14 -0.73 5.75
C PRO A 186 10.51 -1.51 4.58
N SER A 187 9.45 -0.97 4.00
CA SER A 187 8.99 -1.37 2.68
C SER A 187 10.06 -1.11 1.63
N ILE A 188 10.10 -1.94 0.61
CA ILE A 188 10.95 -1.74 -0.57
C ILE A 188 10.08 -1.88 -1.81
N GLY A 189 10.10 -0.88 -2.67
CA GLY A 189 9.28 -0.88 -3.88
C GLY A 189 9.65 0.20 -4.88
N CYS A 190 8.78 0.42 -5.86
CA CYS A 190 8.96 1.52 -6.80
C CYS A 190 8.69 2.85 -6.10
N GLY A 191 9.54 3.84 -6.28
CA GLY A 191 9.27 5.20 -5.77
C GLY A 191 7.96 5.75 -6.34
N ILE A 192 7.19 6.48 -5.49
CA ILE A 192 6.01 7.22 -5.92
C ILE A 192 6.40 8.17 -7.05
N LYS A 193 5.56 8.26 -8.08
CA LYS A 193 5.79 9.13 -9.25
C LYS A 193 5.23 10.51 -8.92
N TRP A 194 6.11 11.37 -8.39
CA TRP A 194 5.75 12.75 -8.02
C TRP A 194 5.58 13.64 -9.26
N ARG A 195 4.66 14.61 -9.15
CA ARG A 195 4.54 15.73 -10.10
C ARG A 195 5.70 16.70 -9.96
#